data_aba8b7c34334705925ee54bc3b8a4ab1
#
_entry.id   aba8b7c34334705925ee54bc3b8a4ab1
#
_cell.length_a   1.000
_cell.length_b   1.000
_cell.length_c   1.000
_cell.angle_alpha   90.00
_cell.angle_beta   90.00
_cell.angle_gamma   90.00
#
_symmetry.space_group_name_H-M   'P 1'
#
loop_
_entity.id
_entity.type
_entity.pdbx_description
1 polymer ?
#
loop_
_entity_poly.entity_id
_entity_poly.type
_entity_poly.pdbx_seq_one_letter_code
_entity_poly.pdbx_strand_id
1 'polypeptide(L)'
;TYMGGPSWQFKRFADASSKAWAAQAWKDKVAAGFTNSASINGDKHSTLHYMVTLAMQHGMLWVGTGLMPANTKAANRNDVNWLGSSTGAMAQSPADAGVEDGPLPGDLDTARQAGARFA
;
A
#
# COMPACT_ATOMS: atom_id res chain seq x y z
N THR A 1 6.56 4.59 -1.40
CA THR A 1 7.79 3.92 -1.90
C THR A 1 8.88 4.95 -2.11
N TYR A 2 10.05 4.67 -1.63
CA TYR A 2 11.23 5.52 -1.78
C TYR A 2 12.45 4.65 -2.13
N MET A 3 13.18 5.01 -3.20
CA MET A 3 14.35 4.24 -3.68
C MET A 3 14.08 2.72 -3.81
N GLY A 4 12.96 2.37 -4.40
CA GLY A 4 12.59 0.97 -4.71
C GLY A 4 12.07 0.14 -3.53
N GLY A 5 11.79 0.75 -2.38
CA GLY A 5 11.29 0.03 -1.20
C GLY A 5 10.59 0.93 -0.20
N PRO A 6 10.30 0.45 1.00
CA PRO A 6 9.79 1.29 2.07
C PRO A 6 10.85 2.28 2.54
N SER A 7 10.42 3.44 3.03
CA SER A 7 11.33 4.44 3.58
C SER A 7 12.09 3.91 4.81
N TRP A 8 13.21 4.53 5.15
CA TRP A 8 13.99 4.14 6.34
C TRP A 8 13.18 4.25 7.64
N GLN A 9 12.23 5.19 7.71
CA GLN A 9 11.35 5.33 8.88
C GLN A 9 10.47 4.09 9.06
N PHE A 10 9.92 3.55 7.95
CA PHE A 10 9.16 2.31 8.00
C PHE A 10 10.07 1.11 8.33
N LYS A 11 11.29 1.07 7.78
CA LYS A 11 12.27 0.03 8.11
C LYS A 11 12.63 0.06 9.60
N ARG A 12 12.80 1.25 10.18
CA ARG A 12 13.03 1.40 11.62
C ARG A 12 11.86 0.86 12.46
N PHE A 13 10.63 1.12 12.04
CA PHE A 13 9.44 0.52 12.67
C PHE A 13 9.48 -1.01 12.60
N ALA A 14 9.77 -1.56 11.41
CA ALA A 14 9.87 -3.01 11.21
C ALA A 14 10.96 -3.63 12.11
N ASP A 15 12.13 -3.03 12.20
CA ASP A 15 13.20 -3.52 13.06
C ASP A 15 12.82 -3.44 14.56
N ALA A 16 12.16 -2.37 14.97
CA ALA A 16 11.68 -2.19 16.34
C ALA A 16 10.60 -3.21 16.74
N SER A 17 9.91 -3.82 15.77
CA SER A 17 8.89 -4.83 16.03
C SER A 17 9.44 -6.22 16.40
N SER A 18 10.77 -6.39 16.44
CA SER A 18 11.43 -7.67 16.72
C SER A 18 10.97 -8.33 18.02
N LYS A 19 10.71 -7.57 19.07
CA LYS A 19 10.19 -8.12 20.34
C LYS A 19 8.77 -8.65 20.20
N ALA A 20 7.90 -7.93 19.46
CA ALA A 20 6.55 -8.38 19.15
C ALA A 20 6.58 -9.64 18.26
N TRP A 21 7.53 -9.70 17.32
CA TRP A 21 7.76 -10.88 16.50
C TRP A 21 8.16 -12.09 17.35
N ALA A 22 9.15 -11.96 18.23
CA ALA A 22 9.59 -13.05 19.10
C ALA A 22 8.48 -13.58 20.01
N ALA A 23 7.60 -12.70 20.50
CA ALA A 23 6.45 -13.05 21.30
C ALA A 23 5.22 -13.49 20.46
N GLN A 24 5.30 -13.43 19.11
CA GLN A 24 4.16 -13.64 18.19
C GLN A 24 2.91 -12.84 18.60
N ALA A 25 3.13 -11.61 19.09
CA ALA A 25 2.06 -10.77 19.65
C ALA A 25 1.05 -10.29 18.60
N TRP A 26 1.41 -10.34 17.30
CA TRP A 26 0.53 -9.95 16.20
C TRP A 26 -0.02 -11.14 15.43
N LYS A 27 0.26 -12.36 15.87
CA LYS A 27 -0.26 -13.56 15.24
C LYS A 27 -1.79 -13.51 15.10
N ASP A 28 -2.27 -13.94 13.94
CA ASP A 28 -3.69 -13.98 13.56
C ASP A 28 -4.39 -12.61 13.48
N LYS A 29 -3.66 -11.51 13.66
CA LYS A 29 -4.20 -10.17 13.40
C LYS A 29 -4.22 -9.88 11.90
N VAL A 30 -5.19 -9.06 11.49
CA VAL A 30 -5.31 -8.61 10.10
C VAL A 30 -4.24 -7.55 9.80
N ALA A 31 -3.63 -7.66 8.62
CA ALA A 31 -2.70 -6.69 8.07
C ALA A 31 -3.10 -6.32 6.65
N ALA A 32 -2.90 -5.08 6.30
CA ALA A 32 -3.03 -4.58 4.93
C ALA A 32 -1.97 -3.50 4.70
N GLY A 33 -1.76 -3.09 3.45
CA GLY A 33 -0.77 -2.09 3.13
C GLY A 33 -1.19 -1.15 2.02
N PHE A 34 -0.56 0.01 2.03
CA PHE A 34 -0.67 1.00 0.97
C PHE A 34 0.67 1.69 0.74
N THR A 35 0.86 2.25 -0.43
CA THR A 35 2.07 3.02 -0.74
C THR A 35 1.82 4.06 -1.81
N ASN A 36 2.64 5.10 -1.81
CA ASN A 36 2.64 6.18 -2.78
C ASN A 36 4.03 6.35 -3.40
N SER A 37 4.11 6.83 -4.62
CA SER A 37 5.36 7.26 -5.26
C SER A 37 5.09 8.31 -6.34
N ALA A 38 6.14 9.00 -6.77
CA ALA A 38 6.02 10.05 -7.79
C ALA A 38 5.70 9.50 -9.18
N SER A 39 6.25 8.35 -9.54
CA SER A 39 6.00 7.71 -10.84
C SER A 39 4.80 6.76 -10.78
N ILE A 40 4.13 6.55 -11.92
CA ILE A 40 2.95 5.66 -12.01
C ILE A 40 3.31 4.24 -11.56
N ASN A 41 4.35 3.64 -12.09
CA ASN A 41 4.86 2.34 -11.61
C ASN A 41 5.61 2.53 -10.29
N GLY A 42 6.72 3.27 -10.31
CA GLY A 42 7.55 3.66 -9.16
C GLY A 42 8.04 2.49 -8.32
N ASP A 43 8.02 1.27 -8.87
CA ASP A 43 8.38 0.03 -8.14
C ASP A 43 7.60 -0.15 -6.82
N LYS A 44 6.38 0.37 -6.80
CA LYS A 44 5.49 0.34 -5.62
C LYS A 44 5.23 -1.08 -5.11
N HIS A 45 5.21 -2.06 -6.02
CA HIS A 45 5.02 -3.44 -5.63
C HIS A 45 6.11 -3.95 -4.67
N SER A 46 7.35 -3.50 -4.83
CA SER A 46 8.46 -3.86 -3.93
C SER A 46 8.16 -3.48 -2.48
N THR A 47 7.59 -2.28 -2.26
CA THR A 47 7.18 -1.84 -0.93
C THR A 47 6.04 -2.69 -0.36
N LEU A 48 5.00 -2.97 -1.16
CA LEU A 48 3.90 -3.82 -0.72
C LEU A 48 4.37 -5.26 -0.43
N HIS A 49 5.25 -5.80 -1.26
CA HIS A 49 5.82 -7.12 -1.04
C HIS A 49 6.63 -7.19 0.27
N TYR A 50 7.40 -6.15 0.57
CA TYR A 50 8.09 -6.03 1.85
C TYR A 50 7.10 -6.06 3.04
N MET A 51 5.99 -5.31 2.93
CA MET A 51 4.96 -5.29 3.98
C MET A 51 4.27 -6.64 4.15
N VAL A 52 3.96 -7.35 3.06
CA VAL A 52 3.45 -8.72 3.10
C VAL A 52 4.41 -9.64 3.83
N THR A 53 5.70 -9.58 3.47
CA THR A 53 6.73 -10.41 4.11
C THR A 53 6.82 -10.14 5.62
N LEU A 54 6.81 -8.86 6.02
CA LEU A 54 6.80 -8.47 7.42
C LEU A 54 5.57 -9.01 8.15
N ALA A 55 4.37 -8.87 7.56
CA ALA A 55 3.14 -9.40 8.13
C ALA A 55 3.21 -10.93 8.29
N MET A 56 3.72 -11.64 7.27
CA MET A 56 3.87 -13.10 7.33
C MET A 56 4.86 -13.54 8.43
N GLN A 57 5.97 -12.82 8.61
CA GLN A 57 6.90 -13.09 9.70
C GLN A 57 6.23 -12.95 11.09
N HIS A 58 5.33 -12.00 11.23
CA HIS A 58 4.53 -11.81 12.45
C HIS A 58 3.33 -12.76 12.58
N GLY A 59 3.13 -13.68 11.62
CA GLY A 59 1.99 -14.61 11.63
C GLY A 59 0.64 -13.94 11.40
N MET A 60 0.61 -12.78 10.72
CA MET A 60 -0.60 -12.02 10.45
C MET A 60 -1.33 -12.55 9.20
N LEU A 61 -2.59 -12.16 9.05
CA LEU A 61 -3.43 -12.43 7.88
C LEU A 61 -3.42 -11.22 6.95
N TRP A 62 -2.88 -11.37 5.74
CA TRP A 62 -2.82 -10.26 4.78
C TRP A 62 -4.12 -10.12 4.00
N VAL A 63 -4.63 -8.89 3.91
CA VAL A 63 -5.82 -8.54 3.13
C VAL A 63 -5.44 -7.60 1.99
N GLY A 64 -5.70 -8.03 0.77
CA GLY A 64 -5.55 -7.19 -0.43
C GLY A 64 -6.72 -6.23 -0.61
N THR A 65 -6.65 -5.40 -1.67
CA THR A 65 -7.64 -4.35 -1.92
C THR A 65 -9.06 -4.88 -2.17
N GLY A 66 -9.18 -6.06 -2.80
CA GLY A 66 -10.48 -6.60 -3.22
C GLY A 66 -11.17 -5.77 -4.32
N LEU A 67 -10.45 -4.84 -4.94
CA LEU A 67 -10.97 -3.93 -5.96
C LEU A 67 -10.56 -4.38 -7.36
N MET A 68 -11.51 -4.39 -8.28
CA MET A 68 -11.21 -4.63 -9.69
C MET A 68 -10.39 -3.46 -10.26
N PRO A 69 -9.41 -3.72 -11.14
CA PRO A 69 -8.68 -2.65 -11.80
C PRO A 69 -9.54 -1.93 -12.84
N ALA A 70 -9.41 -0.61 -12.90
CA ALA A 70 -10.01 0.19 -13.96
C ALA A 70 -9.16 0.10 -15.24
N ASN A 71 -9.30 -0.98 -16.00
CA ASN A 71 -8.43 -1.34 -17.11
C ASN A 71 -9.14 -1.44 -18.48
N THR A 72 -10.31 -0.83 -18.63
CA THR A 72 -11.02 -0.78 -19.89
C THR A 72 -10.60 0.43 -20.72
N LYS A 73 -10.93 0.46 -22.03
CA LYS A 73 -10.66 1.62 -22.90
C LYS A 73 -11.37 2.90 -22.44
N ALA A 74 -12.46 2.77 -21.71
CA ALA A 74 -13.22 3.89 -21.17
C ALA A 74 -12.72 4.37 -19.80
N ALA A 75 -11.78 3.66 -19.19
CA ALA A 75 -11.28 3.98 -17.85
C ALA A 75 -10.48 5.30 -17.85
N ASN A 76 -10.64 6.04 -16.77
CA ASN A 76 -9.97 7.32 -16.53
C ASN A 76 -9.03 7.24 -15.35
N ARG A 77 -8.05 8.17 -15.31
CA ARG A 77 -7.04 8.23 -14.25
C ARG A 77 -7.62 8.30 -12.83
N ASN A 78 -8.81 8.88 -12.67
CA ASN A 78 -9.49 9.02 -11.39
C ASN A 78 -10.51 7.91 -11.08
N ASP A 79 -10.54 6.85 -11.87
CA ASP A 79 -11.34 5.67 -11.52
C ASP A 79 -10.68 4.89 -10.39
N VAL A 80 -11.50 4.21 -9.59
CA VAL A 80 -11.04 3.39 -8.46
C VAL A 80 -10.10 2.28 -8.97
N ASN A 81 -8.98 2.14 -8.30
CA ASN A 81 -7.93 1.16 -8.63
C ASN A 81 -7.42 1.26 -10.08
N TRP A 82 -7.28 2.48 -10.60
CA TRP A 82 -6.71 2.70 -11.93
C TRP A 82 -5.26 2.23 -12.03
N LEU A 83 -4.49 2.32 -10.93
CA LEU A 83 -3.12 1.77 -10.86
C LEU A 83 -3.08 0.23 -10.86
N GLY A 84 -4.23 -0.44 -10.70
CA GLY A 84 -4.37 -1.87 -10.94
C GLY A 84 -3.70 -2.77 -9.89
N SER A 85 -3.67 -2.36 -8.63
CA SER A 85 -3.05 -3.15 -7.58
C SER A 85 -4.07 -3.99 -6.79
N SER A 86 -3.76 -5.27 -6.61
CA SER A 86 -4.56 -6.19 -5.79
C SER A 86 -3.95 -6.43 -4.41
N THR A 87 -2.61 -6.35 -4.30
CA THR A 87 -1.89 -6.66 -3.06
C THR A 87 -2.11 -5.60 -1.97
N GLY A 88 -2.25 -4.34 -2.35
CA GLY A 88 -2.49 -3.21 -1.46
C GLY A 88 -2.78 -1.96 -2.26
N ALA A 89 -3.32 -0.92 -1.65
CA ALA A 89 -3.64 0.30 -2.35
C ALA A 89 -2.36 1.03 -2.81
N MET A 90 -2.35 1.45 -4.06
CA MET A 90 -1.27 2.28 -4.62
C MET A 90 -1.79 3.66 -4.97
N ALA A 91 -0.97 4.67 -4.76
CA ALA A 91 -1.23 6.04 -5.15
C ALA A 91 -0.05 6.64 -5.91
N GLN A 92 -0.28 7.69 -6.67
CA GLN A 92 0.74 8.44 -7.37
C GLN A 92 0.59 9.94 -7.06
N SER A 93 1.67 10.54 -6.58
CA SER A 93 1.77 11.99 -6.40
C SER A 93 2.98 12.49 -7.18
N PRO A 94 2.81 13.32 -8.22
CA PRO A 94 3.93 13.90 -8.94
C PRO A 94 4.96 14.54 -7.98
N ALA A 95 6.23 14.51 -8.36
CA ALA A 95 7.33 14.95 -7.48
C ALA A 95 7.26 16.44 -7.10
N ASP A 96 6.61 17.24 -7.94
CA ASP A 96 6.37 18.67 -7.76
C ASP A 96 4.96 19.00 -7.23
N ALA A 97 4.15 17.97 -6.92
CA ALA A 97 2.83 18.17 -6.35
C ALA A 97 2.91 18.54 -4.85
N GLY A 98 2.13 19.54 -4.46
CA GLY A 98 1.87 19.84 -3.04
C GLY A 98 0.87 18.85 -2.42
N VAL A 99 0.65 18.99 -1.14
CA VAL A 99 -0.30 18.13 -0.40
C VAL A 99 -1.75 18.30 -0.86
N GLU A 100 -2.06 19.42 -1.51
CA GLU A 100 -3.38 19.70 -2.08
C GLU A 100 -3.57 19.06 -3.46
N ASP A 101 -2.47 18.73 -4.16
CA ASP A 101 -2.50 18.26 -5.54
C ASP A 101 -2.29 16.75 -5.68
N GLY A 102 -1.83 16.09 -4.65
CA GLY A 102 -1.55 14.66 -4.67
C GLY A 102 -1.66 13.99 -3.30
N PRO A 103 -2.11 12.74 -3.25
CA PRO A 103 -2.55 11.88 -4.36
C PRO A 103 -3.85 12.36 -5.03
N LEU A 104 -4.09 11.89 -6.26
CA LEU A 104 -5.30 12.24 -7.02
C LEU A 104 -6.57 11.64 -6.40
N PRO A 105 -7.76 12.23 -6.65
CA PRO A 105 -9.02 11.78 -6.05
C PRO A 105 -9.32 10.29 -6.21
N GLY A 106 -9.04 9.70 -7.38
CA GLY A 106 -9.26 8.28 -7.63
C GLY A 106 -8.37 7.38 -6.76
N ASP A 107 -7.12 7.81 -6.48
CA ASP A 107 -6.22 7.07 -5.60
C ASP A 107 -6.66 7.18 -4.13
N LEU A 108 -7.17 8.34 -3.72
CA LEU A 108 -7.74 8.53 -2.38
C LEU A 108 -8.99 7.69 -2.18
N ASP A 109 -9.87 7.63 -3.18
CA ASP A 109 -11.06 6.77 -3.12
C ASP A 109 -10.69 5.27 -3.11
N THR A 110 -9.70 4.88 -3.89
CA THR A 110 -9.12 3.52 -3.84
C THR A 110 -8.63 3.18 -2.43
N ALA A 111 -7.88 4.06 -1.81
CA ALA A 111 -7.38 3.86 -0.45
C ALA A 111 -8.51 3.79 0.58
N ARG A 112 -9.53 4.65 0.46
CA ARG A 112 -10.71 4.64 1.32
C ARG A 112 -11.48 3.33 1.23
N GLN A 113 -11.75 2.84 0.02
CA GLN A 113 -12.48 1.59 -0.20
C GLN A 113 -11.66 0.38 0.27
N ALA A 114 -10.36 0.34 0.00
CA ALA A 114 -9.47 -0.69 0.52
C ALA A 114 -9.46 -0.68 2.05
N GLY A 115 -9.38 0.51 2.67
CA GLY A 115 -9.43 0.67 4.12
C GLY A 115 -10.72 0.13 4.74
N ALA A 116 -11.86 0.42 4.15
CA ALA A 116 -13.16 -0.07 4.62
C ALA A 116 -13.31 -1.60 4.57
N ARG A 117 -12.49 -2.28 3.75
CA ARG A 117 -12.54 -3.73 3.61
C ARG A 117 -11.98 -4.48 4.83
N PHE A 118 -11.09 -3.86 5.58
CA PHE A 118 -10.41 -4.50 6.73
C PHE A 118 -10.60 -3.74 8.05
N ALA A 119 -11.47 -2.74 8.06
CA ALA A 119 -11.84 -1.97 9.25
C ALA A 119 -12.81 -2.74 10.17
#